data_1a3d33803cb65db80647daa6787ed8e1
#
_entry.id   1a3d33803cb65db80647daa6787ed8e1
#
_cell.length_a   1.000
_cell.length_b   1.000
_cell.length_c   1.000
_cell.angle_alpha   90.00
_cell.angle_beta   90.00
_cell.angle_gamma   90.00
#
_symmetry.space_group_name_H-M   'P 1'
#
loop_
_entity.id
_entity.type
_entity.pdbx_description
1 polymer ?
#
loop_
_entity_poly.entity_id
_entity_poly.type
_entity_poly.pdbx_seq_one_letter_code
_entity_poly.pdbx_strand_id
1 'polypeptide(L)'
;MTEKATDLPVALTKSAAMRYIAETVGHGYFLFQSGSVPAAKLPRLIEKFDREYRVLATRGMRDNDRIRGRSCARLIVFPKVSFPVEKSEGEWIFWLLATEGGGPLPAEKSTMDARNKVTRLRWEGQYELVSRPVRRRNGDLDYVWTWVFQESFLERWKRVFAKAAGRVRSSKERKPQYLIKLVTSLRNVPGFHGINRQKKALVIGADISKQWHDELNLKYLGSVVNKVLPIFASERTVGTLLGKHD
;
A
#
# COMPACT_ATOMS: atom_id res chain seq x y z
N MET A 1 -1.07 18.59 27.03
CA MET A 1 -1.83 17.48 26.37
C MET A 1 -1.48 17.30 24.88
N THR A 2 -0.35 17.81 24.43
CA THR A 2 0.11 17.85 23.02
C THR A 2 1.02 16.69 22.62
N GLU A 3 1.53 15.89 23.56
CA GLU A 3 2.49 14.79 23.29
C GLU A 3 1.94 13.63 22.45
N LYS A 4 0.67 13.25 22.64
CA LYS A 4 0.08 12.07 21.99
C LYS A 4 -0.06 12.18 20.47
N ALA A 5 -0.27 13.36 19.91
CA ALA A 5 -0.47 13.52 18.48
C ALA A 5 0.81 13.33 17.65
N THR A 6 1.98 13.55 18.29
CA THR A 6 3.29 13.41 17.64
C THR A 6 3.81 11.99 17.65
N ASP A 7 3.25 11.10 18.49
CA ASP A 7 3.72 9.71 18.68
C ASP A 7 3.12 8.72 17.68
N LEU A 8 2.30 9.18 16.73
CA LEU A 8 1.75 8.29 15.71
C LEU A 8 2.89 7.66 14.89
N PRO A 9 2.99 6.33 14.85
CA PRO A 9 4.07 5.65 14.14
C PRO A 9 3.95 5.84 12.62
N VAL A 10 5.09 6.04 11.97
CA VAL A 10 5.19 6.22 10.52
C VAL A 10 5.84 5.01 9.87
N ALA A 11 5.27 4.53 8.79
CA ALA A 11 5.82 3.39 8.06
C ALA A 11 7.20 3.74 7.45
N LEU A 12 8.12 2.77 7.50
CA LEU A 12 9.50 2.94 7.01
C LEU A 12 9.59 3.16 5.51
N THR A 13 8.69 2.51 4.76
CA THR A 13 8.70 2.53 3.29
C THR A 13 7.27 2.53 2.76
N LYS A 14 7.11 2.88 1.49
CA LYS A 14 5.83 2.75 0.78
C LYS A 14 5.25 1.32 0.90
N SER A 15 6.08 0.30 0.70
CA SER A 15 5.65 -1.09 0.82
C SER A 15 5.19 -1.46 2.24
N ALA A 16 5.84 -0.91 3.27
CA ALA A 16 5.43 -1.11 4.66
C ALA A 16 4.08 -0.43 4.93
N ALA A 17 3.89 0.82 4.48
CA ALA A 17 2.61 1.52 4.61
C ALA A 17 1.48 0.76 3.89
N MET A 18 1.71 0.35 2.66
CA MET A 18 0.74 -0.45 1.88
C MET A 18 0.41 -1.77 2.58
N ARG A 19 1.41 -2.46 3.17
CA ARG A 19 1.20 -3.69 3.94
C ARG A 19 0.34 -3.42 5.17
N TYR A 20 0.66 -2.38 5.93
CA TYR A 20 -0.11 -2.04 7.13
C TYR A 20 -1.57 -1.68 6.82
N ILE A 21 -1.82 -0.98 5.70
CA ILE A 21 -3.18 -0.73 5.21
C ILE A 21 -3.89 -2.05 4.90
N ALA A 22 -3.26 -2.95 4.12
CA ALA A 22 -3.86 -4.23 3.74
C ALA A 22 -4.17 -5.12 4.97
N GLU A 23 -3.26 -5.17 5.94
CA GLU A 23 -3.46 -5.88 7.21
C GLU A 23 -4.59 -5.24 8.04
N THR A 24 -4.65 -3.91 8.12
CA THR A 24 -5.69 -3.18 8.84
C THR A 24 -7.08 -3.47 8.23
N VAL A 25 -7.19 -3.40 6.90
CA VAL A 25 -8.44 -3.77 6.20
C VAL A 25 -8.76 -5.25 6.42
N GLY A 26 -7.76 -6.14 6.39
CA GLY A 26 -7.92 -7.57 6.71
C GLY A 26 -8.46 -7.83 8.12
N HIS A 27 -8.25 -6.92 9.06
CA HIS A 27 -8.80 -6.97 10.42
C HIS A 27 -10.17 -6.29 10.56
N GLY A 28 -10.89 -6.05 9.45
CA GLY A 28 -12.26 -5.54 9.47
C GLY A 28 -12.41 -4.02 9.41
N TYR A 29 -11.34 -3.26 9.17
CA TYR A 29 -11.41 -1.81 8.99
C TYR A 29 -11.72 -1.49 7.52
N PHE A 30 -12.94 -1.76 7.09
CA PHE A 30 -13.35 -1.64 5.69
C PHE A 30 -13.71 -0.22 5.27
N LEU A 31 -14.20 0.58 6.22
CA LEU A 31 -14.62 1.95 5.97
C LEU A 31 -13.40 2.87 5.98
N PHE A 32 -13.34 3.83 5.06
CA PHE A 32 -12.17 4.71 5.01
C PHE A 32 -12.46 6.07 4.42
N GLN A 33 -11.59 7.01 4.79
CA GLN A 33 -11.37 8.28 4.12
C GLN A 33 -9.87 8.41 3.83
N SER A 34 -9.51 9.09 2.77
CA SER A 34 -8.10 9.34 2.43
C SER A 34 -7.95 10.73 1.84
N GLY A 35 -6.76 11.27 1.98
CA GLY A 35 -6.44 12.58 1.46
C GLY A 35 -4.97 12.91 1.63
N SER A 36 -4.63 14.16 1.39
CA SER A 36 -3.30 14.68 1.64
C SER A 36 -3.36 15.98 2.45
N VAL A 37 -2.28 16.25 3.18
CA VAL A 37 -2.17 17.40 4.05
C VAL A 37 -0.73 17.92 4.07
N PRO A 38 -0.51 19.25 4.06
CA PRO A 38 0.81 19.82 4.29
C PRO A 38 1.40 19.40 5.64
N ALA A 39 2.71 19.16 5.72
CA ALA A 39 3.39 18.74 6.94
C ALA A 39 3.06 19.63 8.14
N ALA A 40 3.05 20.95 7.96
CA ALA A 40 2.72 21.91 9.03
C ALA A 40 1.30 21.74 9.62
N LYS A 41 0.35 21.17 8.87
CA LYS A 41 -1.02 20.94 9.33
C LYS A 41 -1.27 19.52 9.86
N LEU A 42 -0.31 18.60 9.68
CA LEU A 42 -0.46 17.21 10.07
C LEU A 42 -0.74 17.03 11.58
N PRO A 43 -0.03 17.69 12.52
CA PRO A 43 -0.32 17.57 13.95
C PRO A 43 -1.77 17.93 14.29
N ARG A 44 -2.26 19.03 13.75
CA ARG A 44 -3.67 19.46 13.95
C ARG A 44 -4.67 18.46 13.38
N LEU A 45 -4.35 17.83 12.25
CA LEU A 45 -5.20 16.78 11.66
C LEU A 45 -5.27 15.57 12.58
N ILE A 46 -4.12 15.13 13.15
CA ILE A 46 -4.06 14.01 14.08
C ILE A 46 -4.87 14.31 15.34
N GLU A 47 -4.70 15.49 15.94
CA GLU A 47 -5.47 15.93 17.10
C GLU A 47 -6.99 15.97 16.82
N LYS A 48 -7.38 16.50 15.65
CA LYS A 48 -8.78 16.50 15.21
C LYS A 48 -9.31 15.07 15.12
N PHE A 49 -8.59 14.18 14.44
CA PHE A 49 -9.02 12.81 14.24
C PHE A 49 -8.99 11.99 15.54
N ASP A 50 -8.09 12.31 16.48
CA ASP A 50 -8.13 11.65 17.79
C ASP A 50 -9.35 12.08 18.61
N ARG A 51 -9.67 13.37 18.60
CA ARG A 51 -10.86 13.91 19.28
C ARG A 51 -12.16 13.33 18.70
N GLU A 52 -12.27 13.21 17.37
CA GLU A 52 -13.50 12.82 16.68
C GLU A 52 -13.64 11.29 16.57
N TYR A 53 -12.55 10.58 16.30
CA TYR A 53 -12.57 9.15 15.97
C TYR A 53 -11.69 8.28 16.88
N ARG A 54 -10.97 8.87 17.86
CA ARG A 54 -10.10 8.18 18.81
C ARG A 54 -9.01 7.34 18.13
N VAL A 55 -8.34 7.91 17.12
CA VAL A 55 -7.35 7.20 16.31
C VAL A 55 -6.12 6.76 17.11
N LEU A 56 -5.81 7.41 18.23
CA LEU A 56 -4.73 7.07 19.16
C LEU A 56 -5.18 6.15 20.30
N ALA A 57 -6.42 5.61 20.25
CA ALA A 57 -6.88 4.64 21.22
C ALA A 57 -5.95 3.42 21.31
N THR A 58 -5.71 2.91 22.50
CA THR A 58 -4.94 1.68 22.73
C THR A 58 -5.70 0.46 22.20
N ARG A 59 -5.00 -0.69 22.08
CA ARG A 59 -5.64 -1.94 21.67
C ARG A 59 -6.81 -2.29 22.56
N GLY A 60 -6.62 -2.24 23.90
CA GLY A 60 -7.69 -2.58 24.84
C GLY A 60 -8.90 -1.64 24.75
N MET A 61 -8.67 -0.34 24.50
CA MET A 61 -9.78 0.58 24.28
C MET A 61 -10.58 0.22 23.01
N ARG A 62 -9.90 -0.14 21.92
CA ARG A 62 -10.56 -0.57 20.69
C ARG A 62 -11.32 -1.88 20.87
N ASP A 63 -10.76 -2.84 21.60
CA ASP A 63 -11.44 -4.12 21.89
C ASP A 63 -12.72 -3.89 22.70
N ASN A 64 -12.68 -3.00 23.70
CA ASN A 64 -13.87 -2.61 24.48
C ASN A 64 -14.91 -1.87 23.62
N ASP A 65 -14.48 -1.02 22.70
CA ASP A 65 -15.40 -0.31 21.79
C ASP A 65 -16.11 -1.32 20.86
N ARG A 66 -15.40 -2.32 20.32
CA ARG A 66 -15.99 -3.40 19.51
C ARG A 66 -17.01 -4.22 20.27
N ILE A 67 -16.71 -4.61 21.51
CA ILE A 67 -17.66 -5.34 22.38
C ILE A 67 -18.96 -4.54 22.56
N ARG A 68 -18.85 -3.21 22.61
CA ARG A 68 -20.01 -2.29 22.75
C ARG A 68 -20.65 -1.94 21.41
N GLY A 69 -20.29 -2.60 20.31
CA GLY A 69 -20.82 -2.30 18.96
C GLY A 69 -20.40 -0.96 18.40
N ARG A 70 -19.35 -0.35 18.90
CA ARG A 70 -18.81 0.93 18.42
C ARG A 70 -17.78 0.72 17.34
N SER A 71 -17.75 1.62 16.36
CA SER A 71 -16.68 1.68 15.36
C SER A 71 -15.35 2.06 16.00
N CYS A 72 -14.29 1.38 15.58
CA CYS A 72 -12.91 1.71 15.94
C CYS A 72 -12.21 2.31 14.73
N ALA A 73 -11.42 3.37 14.94
CA ALA A 73 -10.65 3.99 13.87
C ALA A 73 -9.15 3.80 14.04
N ARG A 74 -8.44 3.83 12.90
CA ARG A 74 -6.97 3.90 12.80
C ARG A 74 -6.58 4.94 11.78
N LEU A 75 -5.57 5.73 12.12
CA LEU A 75 -4.96 6.67 11.20
C LEU A 75 -3.61 6.12 10.74
N ILE A 76 -3.40 6.13 9.43
CA ILE A 76 -2.13 5.77 8.79
C ILE A 76 -1.69 7.00 8.02
N VAL A 77 -0.46 7.43 8.23
CA VAL A 77 0.13 8.58 7.54
C VAL A 77 1.44 8.17 6.87
N PHE A 78 1.71 8.77 5.73
CA PHE A 78 2.93 8.50 4.98
C PHE A 78 3.40 9.78 4.26
N PRO A 79 4.67 10.17 4.37
CA PRO A 79 5.18 11.33 3.65
C PRO A 79 5.25 11.03 2.15
N LYS A 80 4.83 11.97 1.33
CA LYS A 80 4.81 11.84 -0.13
C LYS A 80 6.22 11.90 -0.75
N VAL A 81 7.20 12.35 0.00
CA VAL A 81 8.60 12.45 -0.41
C VAL A 81 9.43 11.26 0.09
N SER A 82 10.56 11.01 -0.58
CA SER A 82 11.51 9.97 -0.18
C SER A 82 12.20 10.31 1.14
N PHE A 83 12.48 9.32 1.98
CA PHE A 83 13.33 9.51 3.17
C PHE A 83 14.80 9.69 2.79
N PRO A 84 15.60 10.50 3.53
CA PRO A 84 15.17 11.27 4.70
C PRO A 84 14.30 12.47 4.33
N VAL A 85 13.29 12.75 5.15
CA VAL A 85 12.48 13.96 5.02
C VAL A 85 13.31 15.10 5.60
N GLU A 86 13.91 15.91 4.75
CA GLU A 86 14.51 17.15 5.19
C GLU A 86 13.39 18.10 5.61
N LYS A 87 13.33 18.33 6.93
CA LYS A 87 12.51 19.34 7.66
C LYS A 87 11.11 19.60 7.09
N SER A 88 10.11 19.48 7.93
CA SER A 88 8.73 20.06 7.94
C SER A 88 8.07 20.52 6.62
N GLU A 89 8.73 20.49 5.50
CA GLU A 89 8.26 20.82 4.17
C GLU A 89 7.83 19.56 3.44
N GLY A 90 6.64 19.56 2.88
CA GLY A 90 6.15 18.45 2.09
C GLY A 90 4.68 18.16 2.35
N GLU A 91 4.19 17.23 1.58
CA GLU A 91 2.81 16.75 1.65
C GLU A 91 2.80 15.36 2.25
N TRP A 92 1.84 15.10 3.14
CA TRP A 92 1.59 13.80 3.75
C TRP A 92 0.29 13.24 3.22
N ILE A 93 0.30 11.97 2.89
CA ILE A 93 -0.91 11.22 2.55
C ILE A 93 -1.42 10.58 3.84
N PHE A 94 -2.74 10.57 4.03
CA PHE A 94 -3.36 9.89 5.16
C PHE A 94 -4.48 8.94 4.70
N TRP A 95 -4.67 7.91 5.49
CA TRP A 95 -5.80 6.99 5.44
C TRP A 95 -6.38 6.85 6.83
N LEU A 96 -7.61 7.30 6.99
CA LEU A 96 -8.41 7.11 8.18
C LEU A 96 -9.29 5.88 7.92
N LEU A 97 -9.00 4.78 8.59
CA LEU A 97 -9.67 3.49 8.42
C LEU A 97 -10.56 3.19 9.63
N ALA A 98 -11.74 2.64 9.43
CA ALA A 98 -12.64 2.28 10.52
C ALA A 98 -13.33 0.94 10.31
N THR A 99 -13.71 0.32 11.44
CA THR A 99 -14.62 -0.82 11.45
C THR A 99 -16.06 -0.36 11.27
N GLU A 100 -16.94 -1.28 10.88
CA GLU A 100 -18.37 -1.08 11.00
C GLU A 100 -18.78 -0.92 12.50
N GLY A 101 -19.94 -0.38 12.72
CA GLY A 101 -20.49 -0.13 14.06
C GLY A 101 -20.99 1.28 14.24
N GLY A 102 -21.51 1.60 15.42
CA GLY A 102 -21.96 2.95 15.76
C GLY A 102 -20.79 3.92 15.93
N GLY A 103 -20.89 5.11 15.37
CA GLY A 103 -19.87 6.15 15.51
C GLY A 103 -19.88 7.18 14.39
N PRO A 104 -19.08 8.25 14.53
CA PRO A 104 -19.13 9.37 13.59
C PRO A 104 -18.66 8.98 12.19
N LEU A 105 -17.53 8.26 12.04
CA LEU A 105 -16.98 7.96 10.73
C LEU A 105 -17.88 7.11 9.84
N PRO A 106 -18.54 6.02 10.32
CA PRO A 106 -19.50 5.28 9.51
C PRO A 106 -20.72 6.10 9.06
N ALA A 107 -21.09 7.13 9.81
CA ALA A 107 -22.21 8.00 9.50
C ALA A 107 -21.89 9.11 8.48
N GLU A 108 -20.60 9.35 8.20
CA GLU A 108 -20.21 10.42 7.28
C GLU A 108 -20.45 10.04 5.82
N LYS A 109 -21.08 10.95 5.05
CA LYS A 109 -21.37 10.76 3.61
C LYS A 109 -20.11 10.59 2.75
N SER A 110 -18.97 11.12 3.19
CA SER A 110 -17.68 11.02 2.50
C SER A 110 -16.95 9.70 2.74
N THR A 111 -17.48 8.85 3.63
CA THR A 111 -16.86 7.57 3.95
C THR A 111 -17.08 6.57 2.82
N MET A 112 -15.97 5.99 2.38
CA MET A 112 -15.90 4.97 1.33
C MET A 112 -15.75 3.58 1.96
N ASP A 113 -16.10 2.54 1.19
CA ASP A 113 -15.93 1.14 1.59
C ASP A 113 -14.90 0.45 0.68
N ALA A 114 -13.87 -0.13 1.27
CA ALA A 114 -12.81 -0.83 0.55
C ALA A 114 -13.31 -2.10 -0.19
N ARG A 115 -14.44 -2.67 0.25
CA ARG A 115 -15.08 -3.84 -0.39
C ARG A 115 -15.80 -3.46 -1.70
N ASN A 116 -16.23 -2.21 -1.81
CA ASN A 116 -16.95 -1.74 -2.98
C ASN A 116 -15.99 -1.52 -4.16
N LYS A 117 -16.27 -2.14 -5.30
CA LYS A 117 -15.45 -2.07 -6.52
C LYS A 117 -15.23 -0.65 -7.03
N VAL A 118 -16.19 0.24 -6.83
CA VAL A 118 -16.13 1.64 -7.32
C VAL A 118 -15.26 2.50 -6.41
N THR A 119 -15.38 2.31 -5.10
CA THR A 119 -14.72 3.14 -4.08
C THR A 119 -13.47 2.50 -3.47
N ARG A 120 -12.94 1.42 -4.05
CA ARG A 120 -11.73 0.73 -3.57
C ARG A 120 -10.64 1.68 -3.12
N LEU A 121 -9.94 1.28 -2.07
CA LEU A 121 -8.78 2.01 -1.60
C LEU A 121 -7.68 1.98 -2.67
N ARG A 122 -7.21 3.16 -3.06
CA ARG A 122 -6.22 3.35 -4.11
C ARG A 122 -4.99 4.06 -3.58
N TRP A 123 -3.84 3.78 -4.18
CA TRP A 123 -2.58 4.46 -3.91
C TRP A 123 -2.05 5.10 -5.19
N GLU A 124 -2.00 6.44 -5.21
CA GLU A 124 -1.41 7.27 -6.29
C GLU A 124 -1.82 6.90 -7.72
N GLY A 125 -3.03 6.41 -7.94
CA GLY A 125 -3.49 6.02 -9.27
C GLY A 125 -2.76 4.81 -9.90
N GLN A 126 -1.88 4.15 -9.14
CA GLN A 126 -1.09 3.00 -9.61
C GLN A 126 -1.58 1.67 -9.06
N TYR A 127 -2.04 1.67 -7.81
CA TYR A 127 -2.40 0.47 -7.08
C TYR A 127 -3.81 0.57 -6.53
N GLU A 128 -4.50 -0.56 -6.44
CA GLU A 128 -5.77 -0.70 -5.73
C GLU A 128 -5.73 -1.90 -4.79
N LEU A 129 -6.40 -1.79 -3.66
CA LEU A 129 -6.53 -2.85 -2.68
C LEU A 129 -7.73 -3.72 -3.02
N VAL A 130 -7.52 -5.02 -3.10
CA VAL A 130 -8.57 -6.00 -3.45
C VAL A 130 -8.52 -7.20 -2.52
N SER A 131 -9.68 -7.80 -2.25
CA SER A 131 -9.77 -9.12 -1.63
C SER A 131 -9.68 -10.20 -2.71
N ARG A 132 -8.83 -11.20 -2.49
CA ARG A 132 -8.59 -12.30 -3.41
C ARG A 132 -8.67 -13.65 -2.71
N PRO A 133 -9.30 -14.66 -3.34
CA PRO A 133 -9.28 -16.01 -2.81
C PRO A 133 -7.86 -16.59 -2.87
N VAL A 134 -7.43 -17.20 -1.78
CA VAL A 134 -6.18 -17.95 -1.65
C VAL A 134 -6.49 -19.32 -1.07
N ARG A 135 -6.03 -20.37 -1.72
CA ARG A 135 -6.18 -21.71 -1.21
C ARG A 135 -5.12 -21.98 -0.14
N ARG A 136 -5.54 -22.34 1.07
CA ARG A 136 -4.66 -22.74 2.18
C ARG A 136 -4.03 -24.12 1.91
N ARG A 137 -2.99 -24.50 2.66
CA ARG A 137 -2.35 -25.82 2.54
C ARG A 137 -3.30 -26.98 2.80
N ASN A 138 -4.29 -26.79 3.64
CA ASN A 138 -5.35 -27.78 3.94
C ASN A 138 -6.45 -27.86 2.86
N GLY A 139 -6.33 -27.07 1.79
CA GLY A 139 -7.31 -27.05 0.69
C GLY A 139 -8.42 -26.01 0.85
N ASP A 140 -8.61 -25.43 2.02
CA ASP A 140 -9.64 -24.44 2.29
C ASP A 140 -9.41 -23.15 1.50
N LEU A 141 -10.51 -22.51 1.12
CA LEU A 141 -10.50 -21.21 0.47
C LEU A 141 -10.55 -20.12 1.54
N ASP A 142 -9.54 -19.28 1.54
CA ASP A 142 -9.48 -18.08 2.36
C ASP A 142 -9.44 -16.82 1.49
N TYR A 143 -9.76 -15.67 2.07
CA TYR A 143 -9.71 -14.39 1.35
C TYR A 143 -8.66 -13.48 2.00
N VAL A 144 -7.70 -13.05 1.19
CA VAL A 144 -6.64 -12.14 1.65
C VAL A 144 -6.72 -10.82 0.90
N TRP A 145 -6.50 -9.74 1.65
CA TRP A 145 -6.37 -8.41 1.07
C TRP A 145 -4.97 -8.24 0.50
N THR A 146 -4.92 -7.84 -0.76
CA THR A 146 -3.65 -7.65 -1.47
C THR A 146 -3.75 -6.49 -2.45
N TRP A 147 -2.63 -5.84 -2.68
CA TRP A 147 -2.54 -4.80 -3.70
C TRP A 147 -2.37 -5.41 -5.09
N VAL A 148 -2.99 -4.77 -6.06
CA VAL A 148 -2.84 -5.04 -7.49
C VAL A 148 -2.57 -3.74 -8.23
N PHE A 149 -2.03 -3.81 -9.44
CA PHE A 149 -2.00 -2.64 -10.32
C PHE A 149 -3.43 -2.26 -10.71
N GLN A 150 -3.70 -0.97 -10.74
CA GLN A 150 -4.90 -0.46 -11.40
C GLN A 150 -4.85 -0.79 -12.90
N GLU A 151 -6.01 -1.01 -13.50
CA GLU A 151 -6.11 -1.44 -14.90
C GLU A 151 -5.37 -0.50 -15.86
N SER A 152 -5.55 0.81 -15.72
CA SER A 152 -4.86 1.82 -16.55
C SER A 152 -3.34 1.74 -16.44
N PHE A 153 -2.82 1.47 -15.22
CA PHE A 153 -1.40 1.32 -14.96
C PHE A 153 -0.86 0.00 -15.51
N LEU A 154 -1.62 -1.09 -15.36
CA LEU A 154 -1.30 -2.39 -15.94
C LEU A 154 -1.25 -2.34 -17.47
N GLU A 155 -2.21 -1.70 -18.12
CA GLU A 155 -2.24 -1.52 -19.58
C GLU A 155 -1.06 -0.69 -20.08
N ARG A 156 -0.64 0.31 -19.30
CA ARG A 156 0.60 1.05 -19.61
C ARG A 156 1.82 0.12 -19.63
N TRP A 157 1.96 -0.74 -18.61
CA TRP A 157 3.03 -1.73 -18.55
C TRP A 157 2.97 -2.71 -19.71
N LYS A 158 1.79 -3.26 -20.05
CA LYS A 158 1.60 -4.17 -21.20
C LYS A 158 2.11 -3.53 -22.49
N ARG A 159 1.73 -2.28 -22.77
CA ARG A 159 2.20 -1.56 -23.95
C ARG A 159 3.71 -1.38 -23.98
N VAL A 160 4.32 -1.04 -22.85
CA VAL A 160 5.78 -0.86 -22.73
C VAL A 160 6.50 -2.19 -22.98
N PHE A 161 6.01 -3.30 -22.39
CA PHE A 161 6.56 -4.64 -22.62
C PHE A 161 6.41 -5.10 -24.06
N ALA A 162 5.25 -4.92 -24.68
CA ALA A 162 5.01 -5.27 -26.09
C ALA A 162 5.97 -4.51 -27.03
N LYS A 163 6.16 -3.21 -26.78
CA LYS A 163 7.12 -2.38 -27.56
C LYS A 163 8.56 -2.87 -27.38
N ALA A 164 8.94 -3.25 -26.17
CA ALA A 164 10.27 -3.78 -25.87
C ALA A 164 10.51 -5.14 -26.54
N ALA A 165 9.53 -6.04 -26.49
CA ALA A 165 9.57 -7.33 -27.15
C ALA A 165 9.71 -7.18 -28.69
N GLY A 166 8.95 -6.26 -29.29
CA GLY A 166 9.06 -5.92 -30.70
C GLY A 166 10.48 -5.47 -31.11
N ARG A 167 11.12 -4.64 -30.26
CA ARG A 167 12.51 -4.21 -30.50
C ARG A 167 13.51 -5.37 -30.45
N VAL A 168 13.34 -6.30 -29.52
CA VAL A 168 14.19 -7.51 -29.43
C VAL A 168 14.06 -8.35 -30.69
N ARG A 169 12.84 -8.54 -31.23
CA ARG A 169 12.59 -9.31 -32.44
C ARG A 169 13.18 -8.67 -33.69
N SER A 170 13.10 -7.35 -33.78
CA SER A 170 13.61 -6.60 -34.95
C SER A 170 15.12 -6.33 -34.90
N SER A 171 15.77 -6.52 -33.76
CA SER A 171 17.21 -6.28 -33.61
C SER A 171 18.03 -7.43 -34.20
N LYS A 172 19.05 -7.08 -34.99
CA LYS A 172 20.03 -8.06 -35.52
C LYS A 172 20.76 -8.81 -34.42
N GLU A 173 21.02 -8.13 -33.28
CA GLU A 173 21.74 -8.71 -32.15
C GLU A 173 20.84 -9.53 -31.22
N ARG A 174 19.52 -9.45 -31.35
CA ARG A 174 18.52 -10.11 -30.49
C ARG A 174 18.79 -9.99 -28.98
N LYS A 175 19.52 -8.96 -28.56
CA LYS A 175 19.88 -8.76 -27.16
C LYS A 175 18.69 -8.19 -26.38
N PRO A 176 18.24 -8.84 -25.30
CA PRO A 176 17.06 -8.39 -24.56
C PRO A 176 17.35 -7.33 -23.50
N GLN A 177 18.46 -6.58 -23.62
CA GLN A 177 18.89 -5.60 -22.62
C GLN A 177 17.80 -4.61 -22.20
N TYR A 178 16.95 -4.20 -23.16
CA TYR A 178 15.84 -3.30 -22.85
C TYR A 178 14.74 -3.99 -22.03
N LEU A 179 14.43 -5.26 -22.34
CA LEU A 179 13.52 -6.08 -21.53
C LEU A 179 14.09 -6.31 -20.13
N ILE A 180 15.38 -6.60 -20.03
CA ILE A 180 16.06 -6.78 -18.74
C ILE A 180 15.90 -5.52 -17.88
N LYS A 181 16.13 -4.32 -18.44
CA LYS A 181 15.92 -3.05 -17.71
C LYS A 181 14.48 -2.87 -17.24
N LEU A 182 13.48 -3.23 -18.06
CA LEU A 182 12.08 -3.18 -17.68
C LEU A 182 11.74 -4.15 -16.57
N VAL A 183 12.22 -5.39 -16.63
CA VAL A 183 11.99 -6.40 -15.58
C VAL A 183 12.67 -5.99 -14.28
N THR A 184 13.87 -5.42 -14.35
CA THR A 184 14.56 -4.86 -13.18
C THR A 184 13.76 -3.70 -12.57
N SER A 185 13.17 -2.82 -13.39
CA SER A 185 12.27 -1.77 -12.91
C SER A 185 11.03 -2.34 -12.24
N LEU A 186 10.43 -3.40 -12.79
CA LEU A 186 9.32 -4.13 -12.15
C LEU A 186 9.72 -4.77 -10.82
N ARG A 187 10.97 -5.22 -10.66
CA ARG A 187 11.46 -5.78 -9.41
C ARG A 187 11.36 -4.78 -8.26
N ASN A 188 11.62 -3.51 -8.53
CA ASN A 188 11.59 -2.43 -7.53
C ASN A 188 10.16 -2.00 -7.13
N VAL A 189 9.14 -2.47 -7.86
CA VAL A 189 7.75 -2.24 -7.49
C VAL A 189 7.38 -3.09 -6.26
N PRO A 190 6.51 -2.62 -5.35
CA PRO A 190 6.10 -3.39 -4.16
C PRO A 190 5.72 -4.84 -4.45
N GLY A 191 6.19 -5.77 -3.59
CA GLY A 191 6.11 -7.22 -3.79
C GLY A 191 4.87 -7.86 -3.17
N PHE A 192 3.67 -7.34 -3.40
CA PHE A 192 2.43 -7.97 -2.94
C PHE A 192 2.02 -9.14 -3.83
N HIS A 193 1.35 -10.13 -3.25
CA HIS A 193 0.93 -11.34 -3.97
C HIS A 193 0.18 -11.03 -5.28
N GLY A 194 -0.78 -10.10 -5.24
CA GLY A 194 -1.52 -9.68 -6.43
C GLY A 194 -0.63 -9.01 -7.48
N ILE A 195 0.25 -8.09 -7.07
CA ILE A 195 1.20 -7.40 -7.94
C ILE A 195 2.21 -8.40 -8.54
N ASN A 196 2.73 -9.32 -7.74
CA ASN A 196 3.70 -10.32 -8.21
C ASN A 196 3.12 -11.24 -9.27
N ARG A 197 1.84 -11.62 -9.12
CA ARG A 197 1.13 -12.38 -10.15
C ARG A 197 1.03 -11.58 -11.45
N GLN A 198 0.72 -10.29 -11.37
CA GLN A 198 0.65 -9.40 -12.53
C GLN A 198 2.02 -9.16 -13.17
N LYS A 199 3.10 -9.00 -12.36
CA LYS A 199 4.48 -8.90 -12.86
C LYS A 199 4.87 -10.12 -13.70
N LYS A 200 4.60 -11.33 -13.19
CA LYS A 200 4.85 -12.57 -13.93
C LYS A 200 4.05 -12.62 -15.24
N ALA A 201 2.77 -12.26 -15.19
CA ALA A 201 1.93 -12.21 -16.38
C ALA A 201 2.44 -11.21 -17.44
N LEU A 202 2.99 -10.07 -17.04
CA LEU A 202 3.60 -9.09 -17.94
C LEU A 202 4.83 -9.67 -18.66
N VAL A 203 5.69 -10.41 -17.95
CA VAL A 203 6.87 -11.04 -18.55
C VAL A 203 6.47 -12.18 -19.49
N ILE A 204 5.51 -13.02 -19.09
CA ILE A 204 4.99 -14.11 -19.93
C ILE A 204 4.25 -13.57 -21.16
N GLY A 205 3.51 -12.46 -21.02
CA GLY A 205 2.80 -11.80 -22.12
C GLY A 205 3.70 -11.03 -23.08
N ALA A 206 4.99 -10.87 -22.77
CA ALA A 206 5.95 -10.35 -23.72
C ALA A 206 6.21 -11.43 -24.79
N ASP A 207 5.96 -11.10 -26.06
CA ASP A 207 6.10 -12.03 -27.18
C ASP A 207 7.59 -12.29 -27.51
N ILE A 208 8.23 -13.13 -26.71
CA ILE A 208 9.63 -13.55 -26.77
C ILE A 208 9.73 -15.08 -26.60
N SER A 209 10.92 -15.66 -26.83
CA SER A 209 11.11 -17.10 -26.64
C SER A 209 10.93 -17.53 -25.18
N LYS A 210 10.52 -18.80 -24.98
CA LYS A 210 10.36 -19.39 -23.65
C LYS A 210 11.64 -19.32 -22.81
N GLN A 211 12.80 -19.53 -23.44
CA GLN A 211 14.10 -19.44 -22.77
C GLN A 211 14.29 -18.06 -22.12
N TRP A 212 13.94 -16.98 -22.82
CA TRP A 212 14.01 -15.63 -22.27
C TRP A 212 12.97 -15.37 -21.17
N HIS A 213 11.77 -15.97 -21.29
CA HIS A 213 10.78 -15.88 -20.21
C HIS A 213 11.34 -16.47 -18.91
N ASP A 214 11.95 -17.64 -18.97
CA ASP A 214 12.49 -18.34 -17.81
C ASP A 214 13.68 -17.53 -17.22
N GLU A 215 14.60 -17.06 -18.05
CA GLU A 215 15.73 -16.25 -17.59
C GLU A 215 15.27 -14.91 -16.96
N LEU A 216 14.35 -14.20 -17.59
CA LEU A 216 13.82 -12.92 -17.05
C LEU A 216 13.08 -13.13 -15.73
N ASN A 217 12.30 -14.21 -15.61
CA ASN A 217 11.60 -14.53 -14.37
C ASN A 217 12.56 -14.93 -13.25
N LEU A 218 13.50 -15.87 -13.52
CA LEU A 218 14.37 -16.42 -12.48
C LEU A 218 15.50 -15.44 -12.09
N LYS A 219 16.17 -14.87 -13.08
CA LYS A 219 17.37 -14.05 -12.84
C LYS A 219 17.06 -12.60 -12.52
N TYR A 220 16.13 -11.98 -13.23
CA TYR A 220 15.88 -10.55 -13.15
C TYR A 220 14.65 -10.16 -12.34
N LEU A 221 13.56 -10.89 -12.42
CA LEU A 221 12.41 -10.65 -11.56
C LEU A 221 12.64 -11.20 -10.16
N GLY A 222 13.37 -12.30 -10.07
CA GLY A 222 13.74 -12.96 -8.82
C GLY A 222 12.60 -13.75 -8.20
N SER A 223 12.94 -14.62 -7.25
CA SER A 223 11.95 -15.16 -6.33
C SER A 223 11.51 -14.02 -5.43
N VAL A 224 10.21 -13.78 -5.37
CA VAL A 224 9.65 -12.85 -4.40
C VAL A 224 9.72 -13.51 -3.04
N VAL A 225 10.88 -13.45 -2.43
CA VAL A 225 11.01 -13.72 -1.00
C VAL A 225 10.38 -12.51 -0.32
N ASN A 226 9.20 -12.70 0.22
CA ASN A 226 8.62 -11.76 1.17
C ASN A 226 9.54 -11.72 2.40
N LYS A 227 10.60 -10.92 2.33
CA LYS A 227 11.30 -10.53 3.56
C LYS A 227 10.26 -9.79 4.39
N VAL A 228 9.92 -10.38 5.53
CA VAL A 228 9.09 -9.73 6.54
C VAL A 228 9.94 -8.60 7.13
N LEU A 229 9.88 -7.45 6.48
CA LEU A 229 10.50 -6.25 7.02
C LEU A 229 9.57 -5.67 8.09
N PRO A 230 10.11 -5.08 9.16
CA PRO A 230 9.29 -4.38 10.13
C PRO A 230 8.47 -3.29 9.43
N ILE A 231 7.23 -3.11 9.90
CA ILE A 231 6.34 -2.08 9.34
C ILE A 231 6.78 -0.71 9.81
N PHE A 232 7.14 -0.60 11.09
CA PHE A 232 7.57 0.63 11.73
C PHE A 232 8.95 0.45 12.37
N ALA A 233 9.74 1.53 12.43
CA ALA A 233 10.86 1.65 13.37
C ALA A 233 10.36 2.35 14.64
N SER A 234 10.88 1.95 15.79
CA SER A 234 10.53 2.55 17.10
C SER A 234 10.76 4.06 17.17
N GLU A 235 11.73 4.55 16.41
CA GLU A 235 12.14 5.96 16.40
C GLU A 235 11.40 6.81 15.35
N ARG A 236 10.58 6.21 14.47
CA ARG A 236 9.87 6.92 13.42
C ARG A 236 8.43 7.22 13.83
N THR A 237 8.26 8.36 14.44
CA THR A 237 6.97 8.97 14.73
C THR A 237 6.78 10.24 13.92
N VAL A 238 5.57 10.78 13.92
CA VAL A 238 5.28 12.07 13.27
C VAL A 238 6.14 13.17 13.90
N GLY A 239 6.29 13.18 15.24
CA GLY A 239 7.10 14.16 15.97
C GLY A 239 8.56 14.15 15.53
N THR A 240 9.19 12.98 15.51
CA THR A 240 10.58 12.80 15.07
C THR A 240 10.79 13.30 13.64
N LEU A 241 9.89 12.97 12.71
CA LEU A 241 10.03 13.36 11.30
C LEU A 241 9.77 14.85 11.05
N LEU A 242 8.97 15.51 11.89
CA LEU A 242 8.71 16.94 11.80
C LEU A 242 9.69 17.78 12.63
N GLY A 243 10.72 17.16 13.23
CA GLY A 243 11.75 17.85 14.01
C GLY A 243 11.26 18.40 15.36
N LYS A 244 10.15 17.87 15.88
CA LYS A 244 9.75 18.12 17.27
C LYS A 244 10.48 17.10 18.14
N HIS A 245 11.69 17.47 18.57
CA HIS A 245 12.37 16.81 19.66
C HIS A 245 11.92 17.50 20.95
N ASP A 246 11.45 16.71 21.91
CA ASP A 246 11.26 17.14 23.30
C ASP A 246 12.60 17.47 23.96
#